data_8f1532c7ac582ad3252bc484f44f0ef0
#
_entry.id   8f1532c7ac582ad3252bc484f44f0ef0
#
_cell.length_a   1.000
_cell.length_b   1.000
_cell.length_c   1.000
_cell.angle_alpha   90.00
_cell.angle_beta   90.00
_cell.angle_gamma   90.00
#
_symmetry.space_group_name_H-M   'P 1'
#
loop_
_entity.id
_entity.type
_entity.pdbx_description
1 polymer ?
#
loop_
_entity_poly.entity_id
_entity_poly.type
_entity_poly.pdbx_seq_one_letter_code
_entity_poly.pdbx_strand_id
1 'polypeptide(L)'
;MLAERTRNEAPSDEGFTLIEMIVATLLFSLVTITIAGVIISATTAERSVRTVTSATSAGQLVMRTLDAGLSSAASPITVTATGSDQYIVARVPSRGATLTWGCSAWYFSSADRTIRQTTSSSSISISASGQRSWTLLADGVRQVGTTPVFAASGTIGAVVTFTVDAGTTKPVSFASTITTQSPATGVGTC
;
A
#
# COMPACT_ATOMS: atom_id res chain seq x y z
N MET A 1 36.29 26.80 -78.02
CA MET A 1 35.95 25.75 -77.00
C MET A 1 36.90 25.97 -75.83
N LEU A 2 36.46 26.68 -74.78
CA LEU A 2 37.20 26.92 -73.57
C LEU A 2 36.78 25.87 -72.56
N ALA A 3 37.68 24.97 -72.17
CA ALA A 3 37.44 23.97 -71.11
C ALA A 3 37.59 24.68 -69.73
N GLU A 4 36.49 24.77 -69.05
CA GLU A 4 36.38 25.24 -67.66
C GLU A 4 36.89 24.14 -66.72
N ARG A 5 38.05 24.40 -66.14
CA ARG A 5 38.63 23.50 -65.12
C ARG A 5 37.95 23.81 -63.77
N THR A 6 37.01 23.01 -63.40
CA THR A 6 36.53 23.02 -62.01
C THR A 6 37.67 22.54 -61.09
N ARG A 7 38.13 23.48 -60.28
CA ARG A 7 39.12 23.21 -59.23
C ARG A 7 38.36 22.51 -58.08
N ASN A 8 38.59 21.23 -57.90
CA ASN A 8 38.15 20.50 -56.70
C ASN A 8 38.99 21.04 -55.53
N GLU A 9 38.44 21.91 -54.73
CA GLU A 9 39.00 22.27 -53.43
C GLU A 9 38.83 21.06 -52.53
N ALA A 10 39.93 20.39 -52.16
CA ALA A 10 39.92 19.37 -51.15
C ALA A 10 39.55 20.03 -49.79
N PRO A 11 38.67 19.39 -48.98
CA PRO A 11 38.37 19.94 -47.67
C PRO A 11 39.66 20.03 -46.86
N SER A 12 39.92 21.23 -46.32
CA SER A 12 41.05 21.46 -45.42
C SER A 12 40.83 20.62 -44.16
N ASP A 13 41.70 19.64 -43.92
CA ASP A 13 41.81 18.95 -42.63
C ASP A 13 42.34 19.94 -41.59
N GLU A 14 41.44 20.74 -41.04
CA GLU A 14 41.73 21.60 -39.87
C GLU A 14 41.83 20.67 -38.65
N GLY A 15 43.05 20.36 -38.24
CA GLY A 15 43.31 19.58 -37.02
C GLY A 15 42.82 20.32 -35.79
N PHE A 16 42.12 19.60 -34.89
CA PHE A 16 41.68 20.13 -33.59
C PHE A 16 42.85 20.66 -32.79
N THR A 17 42.73 21.84 -32.24
CA THR A 17 43.74 22.42 -31.35
C THR A 17 43.66 21.74 -29.96
N LEU A 18 44.82 21.63 -29.28
CA LEU A 18 44.87 21.04 -27.93
C LEU A 18 43.94 21.77 -26.95
N ILE A 19 43.81 23.08 -27.07
CA ILE A 19 42.91 23.92 -26.25
C ILE A 19 41.43 23.59 -26.50
N GLU A 20 41.06 23.34 -27.73
CA GLU A 20 39.70 22.98 -28.11
C GLU A 20 39.26 21.63 -27.51
N MET A 21 40.16 20.63 -27.51
CA MET A 21 39.95 19.34 -26.85
C MET A 21 39.77 19.49 -25.34
N ILE A 22 40.55 20.34 -24.69
CA ILE A 22 40.40 20.58 -23.24
C ILE A 22 39.06 21.26 -22.94
N VAL A 23 38.68 22.28 -23.69
CA VAL A 23 37.41 22.98 -23.51
C VAL A 23 36.24 22.05 -23.78
N ALA A 24 36.28 21.24 -24.84
CA ALA A 24 35.23 20.27 -25.17
C ALA A 24 35.08 19.21 -24.08
N THR A 25 36.17 18.67 -23.53
CA THR A 25 36.10 17.66 -22.44
C THR A 25 35.55 18.26 -21.14
N LEU A 26 35.93 19.52 -20.81
CA LEU A 26 35.37 20.24 -19.66
C LEU A 26 33.85 20.46 -19.81
N LEU A 27 33.38 20.94 -20.96
CA LEU A 27 31.96 21.15 -21.22
C LEU A 27 31.20 19.82 -21.20
N PHE A 28 31.74 18.77 -21.81
CA PHE A 28 31.15 17.45 -21.80
C PHE A 28 31.03 16.87 -20.38
N SER A 29 32.04 17.01 -19.54
CA SER A 29 31.99 16.54 -18.15
C SER A 29 30.95 17.29 -17.33
N LEU A 30 30.82 18.60 -17.51
CA LEU A 30 29.81 19.41 -16.82
C LEU A 30 28.38 18.99 -17.22
N VAL A 31 28.12 18.77 -18.50
CA VAL A 31 26.82 18.26 -18.99
C VAL A 31 26.54 16.88 -18.43
N THR A 32 27.53 15.98 -18.42
CA THR A 32 27.38 14.62 -17.89
C THR A 32 27.02 14.63 -16.41
N ILE A 33 27.66 15.46 -15.59
CA ILE A 33 27.36 15.58 -14.16
C ILE A 33 25.92 16.09 -13.93
N THR A 34 25.47 17.08 -14.71
CA THR A 34 24.11 17.60 -14.58
C THR A 34 23.06 16.55 -14.95
N ILE A 35 23.26 15.80 -16.03
CA ILE A 35 22.38 14.71 -16.46
C ILE A 35 22.34 13.61 -15.38
N ALA A 36 23.48 13.20 -14.85
CA ALA A 36 23.56 12.20 -13.78
C ALA A 36 22.75 12.64 -12.54
N GLY A 37 22.85 13.90 -12.12
CA GLY A 37 22.07 14.47 -11.02
C GLY A 37 20.55 14.39 -11.26
N VAL A 38 20.09 14.70 -12.46
CA VAL A 38 18.66 14.61 -12.82
C VAL A 38 18.18 13.15 -12.77
N ILE A 39 18.96 12.20 -13.30
CA ILE A 39 18.60 10.78 -13.28
C ILE A 39 18.48 10.25 -11.84
N ILE A 40 19.45 10.59 -10.97
CA ILE A 40 19.41 10.19 -9.56
C ILE A 40 18.17 10.75 -8.86
N SER A 41 17.85 12.02 -9.08
CA SER A 41 16.67 12.66 -8.51
C SER A 41 15.37 12.01 -9.02
N ALA A 42 15.28 11.72 -10.31
CA ALA A 42 14.13 11.08 -10.92
C ALA A 42 13.90 9.66 -10.36
N THR A 43 14.95 8.85 -10.24
CA THR A 43 14.85 7.48 -9.69
C THR A 43 14.46 7.48 -8.21
N THR A 44 14.94 8.45 -7.43
CA THR A 44 14.56 8.59 -6.02
C THR A 44 13.11 9.00 -5.87
N ALA A 45 12.63 9.94 -6.68
CA ALA A 45 11.23 10.35 -6.71
C ALA A 45 10.31 9.18 -7.11
N GLU A 46 10.69 8.40 -8.12
CA GLU A 46 9.92 7.23 -8.56
C GLU A 46 9.79 6.19 -7.43
N ARG A 47 10.86 5.87 -6.72
CA ARG A 47 10.82 4.94 -5.57
C ARG A 47 9.87 5.43 -4.49
N SER A 48 9.92 6.72 -4.16
CA SER A 48 9.04 7.35 -3.18
C SER A 48 7.57 7.22 -3.59
N VAL A 49 7.23 7.52 -4.85
CA VAL A 49 5.86 7.39 -5.37
C VAL A 49 5.39 5.94 -5.31
N ARG A 50 6.22 4.97 -5.69
CA ARG A 50 5.88 3.55 -5.64
C ARG A 50 5.58 3.07 -4.23
N THR A 51 6.40 3.45 -3.23
CA THR A 51 6.18 3.04 -1.84
C THR A 51 4.90 3.64 -1.26
N VAL A 52 4.63 4.93 -1.50
CA VAL A 52 3.39 5.59 -1.08
C VAL A 52 2.17 4.97 -1.75
N THR A 53 2.24 4.69 -3.06
CA THR A 53 1.14 4.06 -3.80
C THR A 53 0.86 2.66 -3.27
N SER A 54 1.90 1.86 -3.00
CA SER A 54 1.75 0.52 -2.42
C SER A 54 1.11 0.58 -1.03
N ALA A 55 1.59 1.47 -0.15
CA ALA A 55 1.02 1.66 1.18
C ALA A 55 -0.45 2.12 1.11
N THR A 56 -0.77 3.02 0.19
CA THR A 56 -2.14 3.50 -0.03
C THR A 56 -3.05 2.37 -0.51
N SER A 57 -2.59 1.58 -1.48
CA SER A 57 -3.36 0.46 -2.02
C SER A 57 -3.63 -0.62 -0.98
N ALA A 58 -2.62 -0.95 -0.15
CA ALA A 58 -2.76 -1.92 0.95
C ALA A 58 -3.76 -1.43 2.00
N GLY A 59 -3.64 -0.16 2.44
CA GLY A 59 -4.58 0.42 3.39
C GLY A 59 -6.00 0.50 2.86
N GLN A 60 -6.19 0.88 1.58
CA GLN A 60 -7.50 0.88 0.94
C GLN A 60 -8.10 -0.52 0.82
N LEU A 61 -7.29 -1.56 0.58
CA LEU A 61 -7.75 -2.94 0.57
C LEU A 61 -8.30 -3.34 1.94
N VAL A 62 -7.59 -3.02 3.02
CA VAL A 62 -8.07 -3.25 4.39
C VAL A 62 -9.40 -2.55 4.62
N MET A 63 -9.49 -1.27 4.30
CA MET A 63 -10.71 -0.49 4.51
C MET A 63 -11.89 -1.03 3.71
N ARG A 64 -11.71 -1.39 2.45
CA ARG A 64 -12.75 -1.96 1.60
C ARG A 64 -13.25 -3.32 2.10
N THR A 65 -12.34 -4.19 2.55
CA THR A 65 -12.72 -5.52 3.05
C THR A 65 -13.46 -5.42 4.37
N LEU A 66 -13.04 -4.51 5.26
CA LEU A 66 -13.72 -4.20 6.50
C LEU A 66 -15.12 -3.60 6.24
N ASP A 67 -15.20 -2.58 5.37
CA ASP A 67 -16.44 -1.92 5.03
C ASP A 67 -17.44 -2.92 4.44
N ALA A 68 -17.02 -3.68 3.42
CA ALA A 68 -17.86 -4.69 2.78
C ALA A 68 -18.33 -5.80 3.75
N GLY A 69 -17.46 -6.20 4.69
CA GLY A 69 -17.80 -7.23 5.68
C GLY A 69 -18.68 -6.70 6.80
N LEU A 70 -18.30 -5.57 7.41
CA LEU A 70 -18.99 -5.05 8.59
C LEU A 70 -20.30 -4.35 8.26
N SER A 71 -20.41 -3.66 7.11
CA SER A 71 -21.66 -3.01 6.69
C SER A 71 -22.81 -4.00 6.49
N SER A 72 -22.51 -5.23 6.07
CA SER A 72 -23.49 -6.32 5.88
C SER A 72 -23.56 -7.30 7.05
N ALA A 73 -22.78 -7.08 8.11
CA ALA A 73 -22.69 -8.01 9.21
C ALA A 73 -23.96 -8.05 10.07
N ALA A 74 -24.21 -9.22 10.66
CA ALA A 74 -25.18 -9.35 11.74
C ALA A 74 -24.61 -8.80 13.05
N SER A 75 -25.49 -8.26 13.91
CA SER A 75 -25.10 -7.83 15.27
C SER A 75 -25.06 -9.05 16.22
N PRO A 76 -24.14 -9.09 17.22
CA PRO A 76 -23.11 -8.09 17.51
C PRO A 76 -21.83 -8.28 16.68
N ILE A 77 -21.15 -7.17 16.40
CA ILE A 77 -19.77 -7.18 15.94
C ILE A 77 -18.86 -7.26 17.16
N THR A 78 -17.97 -8.26 17.19
CA THR A 78 -17.07 -8.47 18.31
C THR A 78 -15.68 -7.89 17.99
N VAL A 79 -15.25 -6.93 18.81
CA VAL A 79 -13.88 -6.40 18.77
C VAL A 79 -13.19 -6.83 20.05
N THR A 80 -12.05 -7.49 19.93
CA THR A 80 -11.29 -8.00 21.08
C THR A 80 -9.82 -7.67 20.92
N ALA A 81 -9.15 -7.42 22.04
CA ALA A 81 -7.71 -7.28 22.12
C ALA A 81 -7.10 -8.39 22.99
N THR A 82 -5.98 -8.93 22.55
CA THR A 82 -5.18 -9.90 23.30
C THR A 82 -3.74 -9.39 23.33
N GLY A 83 -3.37 -8.79 24.46
CA GLY A 83 -2.11 -8.04 24.56
C GLY A 83 -2.14 -6.83 23.62
N SER A 84 -1.16 -6.74 22.74
CA SER A 84 -1.08 -5.68 21.72
C SER A 84 -1.74 -6.05 20.39
N ASP A 85 -2.20 -7.29 20.24
CA ASP A 85 -2.87 -7.77 19.04
C ASP A 85 -4.37 -7.55 19.16
N GLN A 86 -5.03 -7.30 18.02
CA GLN A 86 -6.44 -6.94 18.00
C GLN A 86 -7.14 -7.67 16.86
N TYR A 87 -8.41 -7.98 17.07
CA TYR A 87 -9.20 -8.62 16.03
C TYR A 87 -10.67 -8.20 16.08
N ILE A 88 -11.27 -8.22 14.90
CA ILE A 88 -12.70 -8.04 14.70
C ILE A 88 -13.24 -9.37 14.19
N VAL A 89 -14.33 -9.82 14.77
CA VAL A 89 -15.10 -10.98 14.28
C VAL A 89 -16.52 -10.54 14.03
N ALA A 90 -17.03 -10.89 12.88
CA ALA A 90 -18.40 -10.55 12.50
C ALA A 90 -19.04 -11.71 11.71
N ARG A 91 -20.35 -11.88 11.91
CA ARG A 91 -21.16 -12.81 11.12
C ARG A 91 -21.61 -12.09 9.86
N VAL A 92 -21.22 -12.61 8.70
CA VAL A 92 -21.47 -11.98 7.42
C VAL A 92 -22.29 -12.89 6.50
N PRO A 93 -23.16 -12.35 5.64
CA PRO A 93 -23.86 -13.14 4.66
C PRO A 93 -22.90 -13.70 3.62
N SER A 94 -23.05 -14.96 3.24
CA SER A 94 -22.27 -15.54 2.16
C SER A 94 -22.80 -15.08 0.80
N ARG A 95 -21.91 -14.97 -0.17
CA ARG A 95 -22.25 -14.63 -1.56
C ARG A 95 -22.62 -15.91 -2.33
N GLY A 96 -23.82 -16.42 -2.17
CA GLY A 96 -24.32 -17.60 -2.85
C GLY A 96 -25.73 -17.41 -3.39
N ALA A 97 -26.24 -18.39 -4.12
CA ALA A 97 -27.61 -18.38 -4.63
C ALA A 97 -28.66 -18.42 -3.48
N THR A 98 -28.29 -19.00 -2.34
CA THR A 98 -29.06 -19.00 -1.10
C THR A 98 -28.33 -18.21 -0.03
N LEU A 99 -29.06 -17.39 0.73
CA LEU A 99 -28.50 -16.65 1.85
C LEU A 99 -28.07 -17.62 2.95
N THR A 100 -26.78 -17.78 3.13
CA THR A 100 -26.17 -18.48 4.26
C THR A 100 -25.30 -17.52 5.05
N TRP A 101 -25.08 -17.82 6.32
CA TRP A 101 -24.26 -16.97 7.19
C TRP A 101 -22.94 -17.66 7.48
N GLY A 102 -21.85 -16.92 7.29
CA GLY A 102 -20.49 -17.32 7.65
C GLY A 102 -19.88 -16.35 8.64
N CYS A 103 -18.67 -16.65 9.05
CA CYS A 103 -17.87 -15.80 9.92
C CYS A 103 -16.72 -15.19 9.14
N SER A 104 -16.47 -13.90 9.35
CA SER A 104 -15.27 -13.20 8.88
C SER A 104 -14.52 -12.64 10.06
N ALA A 105 -13.19 -12.76 10.03
CA ALA A 105 -12.32 -12.19 11.03
C ALA A 105 -11.19 -11.41 10.39
N TRP A 106 -10.89 -10.27 10.98
CA TRP A 106 -9.72 -9.43 10.66
C TRP A 106 -8.83 -9.38 11.89
N TYR A 107 -7.55 -9.61 11.71
CA TYR A 107 -6.57 -9.69 12.77
C TYR A 107 -5.42 -8.72 12.51
N PHE A 108 -5.13 -7.88 13.48
CA PHE A 108 -3.93 -7.04 13.51
C PHE A 108 -2.90 -7.68 14.44
N SER A 109 -1.73 -7.99 13.90
CA SER A 109 -0.55 -8.40 14.67
C SER A 109 0.38 -7.20 14.89
N SER A 110 0.59 -6.85 16.14
CA SER A 110 1.51 -5.79 16.52
C SER A 110 2.98 -6.19 16.29
N ALA A 111 3.30 -7.47 16.51
CA ALA A 111 4.64 -8.01 16.33
C ALA A 111 5.03 -8.11 14.85
N ASP A 112 4.15 -8.66 14.01
CA ASP A 112 4.38 -8.81 12.58
C ASP A 112 4.03 -7.52 11.81
N ARG A 113 3.34 -6.56 12.44
CA ARG A 113 2.84 -5.31 11.83
C ARG A 113 1.98 -5.57 10.59
N THR A 114 1.10 -6.55 10.67
CA THR A 114 0.25 -6.96 9.54
C THR A 114 -1.22 -6.92 9.91
N ILE A 115 -2.07 -6.67 8.91
CA ILE A 115 -3.51 -6.96 8.99
C ILE A 115 -3.81 -8.13 8.06
N ARG A 116 -4.50 -9.12 8.61
CA ARG A 116 -4.87 -10.36 7.91
C ARG A 116 -6.37 -10.60 8.04
N GLN A 117 -6.92 -11.36 7.10
CA GLN A 117 -8.34 -11.72 7.06
C GLN A 117 -8.52 -13.21 6.84
N THR A 118 -9.56 -13.76 7.43
CA THR A 118 -10.07 -15.10 7.10
C THR A 118 -11.59 -15.11 7.06
N THR A 119 -12.14 -16.10 6.38
CA THR A 119 -13.59 -16.37 6.32
C THR A 119 -13.82 -17.85 6.57
N SER A 120 -14.92 -18.18 7.25
CA SER A 120 -15.30 -19.56 7.55
C SER A 120 -16.81 -19.70 7.52
N SER A 121 -17.31 -20.86 7.18
CA SER A 121 -18.72 -21.19 7.34
C SER A 121 -19.12 -21.51 8.81
N SER A 122 -18.11 -21.74 9.66
CA SER A 122 -18.28 -22.02 11.09
C SER A 122 -17.54 -20.94 11.92
N SER A 123 -17.63 -21.05 13.25
CA SER A 123 -16.88 -20.17 14.16
C SER A 123 -15.40 -20.18 13.90
N ILE A 124 -14.75 -19.01 14.05
CA ILE A 124 -13.32 -18.83 13.82
C ILE A 124 -12.63 -18.88 15.19
N SER A 125 -11.78 -19.89 15.38
CA SER A 125 -10.93 -19.97 16.58
C SER A 125 -9.72 -19.05 16.41
N ILE A 126 -9.55 -18.10 17.33
CA ILE A 126 -8.41 -17.21 17.35
C ILE A 126 -7.36 -17.80 18.29
N SER A 127 -6.35 -18.45 17.73
CA SER A 127 -5.23 -19.02 18.44
C SER A 127 -3.94 -18.31 18.07
N ALA A 128 -3.01 -18.15 19.02
CA ALA A 128 -1.78 -17.34 18.84
C ALA A 128 -0.88 -17.72 17.65
N SER A 129 -1.09 -18.85 16.99
CA SER A 129 -0.24 -19.34 15.88
C SER A 129 -0.97 -19.53 14.55
N GLY A 130 -2.30 -19.54 14.56
CA GLY A 130 -3.11 -19.86 13.37
C GLY A 130 -3.26 -18.71 12.36
N GLN A 131 -3.12 -17.46 12.81
CA GLN A 131 -3.43 -16.28 12.00
C GLN A 131 -2.42 -16.01 10.88
N ARG A 132 -1.21 -16.56 10.96
CA ARG A 132 -0.18 -16.41 9.92
C ARG A 132 -0.59 -17.03 8.57
N SER A 133 -1.48 -18.02 8.60
CA SER A 133 -2.04 -18.65 7.39
C SER A 133 -3.17 -17.85 6.75
N TRP A 134 -3.68 -16.82 7.45
CA TRP A 134 -4.76 -15.98 6.93
C TRP A 134 -4.29 -15.08 5.79
N THR A 135 -5.20 -14.68 4.93
CA THR A 135 -4.90 -13.79 3.81
C THR A 135 -4.33 -12.47 4.29
N LEU A 136 -3.13 -12.12 3.86
CA LEU A 136 -2.49 -10.85 4.14
C LEU A 136 -3.20 -9.74 3.36
N LEU A 137 -3.66 -8.70 4.05
CA LEU A 137 -4.27 -7.51 3.44
C LEU A 137 -3.29 -6.34 3.39
N ALA A 138 -2.55 -6.13 4.47
CA ALA A 138 -1.56 -5.06 4.56
C ALA A 138 -0.37 -5.48 5.43
N ASP A 139 0.81 -5.03 5.04
CA ASP A 139 2.06 -5.11 5.78
C ASP A 139 2.54 -3.71 6.20
N GLY A 140 3.45 -3.64 7.17
CA GLY A 140 3.97 -2.36 7.67
C GLY A 140 2.93 -1.53 8.44
N VAL A 141 1.90 -2.17 8.97
CA VAL A 141 0.82 -1.50 9.72
C VAL A 141 1.28 -1.12 11.11
N ARG A 142 0.93 0.09 11.55
CA ARG A 142 1.20 0.58 12.90
C ARG A 142 -0.01 1.28 13.51
N GLN A 143 -0.09 1.24 14.82
CA GLN A 143 -1.04 2.05 15.58
C GLN A 143 -0.68 3.53 15.48
N VAL A 144 -1.69 4.40 15.60
CA VAL A 144 -1.51 5.85 15.68
C VAL A 144 -1.39 6.25 17.16
N GLY A 145 -0.17 6.46 17.63
CA GLY A 145 0.10 6.69 19.03
C GLY A 145 -0.33 5.51 19.90
N THR A 146 -1.23 5.75 20.85
CA THR A 146 -1.83 4.72 21.73
C THR A 146 -3.22 4.27 21.27
N THR A 147 -3.72 4.81 20.16
CA THR A 147 -5.05 4.46 19.63
C THR A 147 -5.04 3.04 19.08
N PRO A 148 -5.96 2.15 19.53
CA PRO A 148 -6.04 0.80 18.98
C PRO A 148 -6.38 0.83 17.50
N VAL A 149 -5.85 -0.14 16.73
CA VAL A 149 -6.17 -0.30 15.30
C VAL A 149 -7.65 -0.60 15.11
N PHE A 150 -8.19 -1.45 15.98
CA PHE A 150 -9.61 -1.78 16.02
C PHE A 150 -10.19 -1.43 17.37
N ALA A 151 -11.26 -0.64 17.37
CA ALA A 151 -12.02 -0.31 18.57
C ALA A 151 -13.51 -0.54 18.33
N ALA A 152 -14.25 -0.96 19.36
CA ALA A 152 -15.69 -1.12 19.25
C ALA A 152 -16.38 0.25 19.16
N SER A 153 -17.41 0.35 18.32
CA SER A 153 -18.33 1.48 18.25
C SER A 153 -19.74 0.97 18.56
N GLY A 154 -20.03 0.83 19.84
CA GLY A 154 -21.23 0.13 20.29
C GLY A 154 -21.21 -1.36 19.94
N THR A 155 -22.41 -1.94 19.77
CA THR A 155 -22.57 -3.36 19.40
C THR A 155 -22.69 -3.60 17.89
N ILE A 156 -22.82 -2.53 17.12
CA ILE A 156 -23.14 -2.58 15.68
C ILE A 156 -22.04 -1.99 14.81
N GLY A 157 -20.89 -1.63 15.38
CA GLY A 157 -19.83 -0.99 14.60
C GLY A 157 -18.44 -1.16 15.16
N ALA A 158 -17.47 -0.74 14.36
CA ALA A 158 -16.05 -0.67 14.74
C ALA A 158 -15.43 0.63 14.23
N VAL A 159 -14.55 1.20 15.04
CA VAL A 159 -13.63 2.27 14.62
C VAL A 159 -12.33 1.61 14.21
N VAL A 160 -11.82 1.99 13.06
CA VAL A 160 -10.57 1.48 12.49
C VAL A 160 -9.62 2.65 12.30
N THR A 161 -8.44 2.59 12.92
CA THR A 161 -7.43 3.65 12.83
C THR A 161 -6.03 3.06 12.77
N PHE A 162 -5.31 3.27 11.67
CA PHE A 162 -3.95 2.77 11.52
C PHE A 162 -3.14 3.60 10.52
N THR A 163 -1.84 3.39 10.52
CA THR A 163 -0.95 3.88 9.48
C THR A 163 -0.28 2.71 8.77
N VAL A 164 0.06 2.91 7.50
CA VAL A 164 0.88 1.98 6.71
C VAL A 164 2.21 2.64 6.40
N ASP A 165 3.28 1.92 6.65
CA ASP A 165 4.64 2.38 6.39
C ASP A 165 4.86 2.61 4.88
N ALA A 166 5.39 3.75 4.52
CA ALA A 166 5.69 4.13 3.14
C ALA A 166 7.21 4.32 2.92
N GLY A 167 8.02 3.54 3.65
CA GLY A 167 9.48 3.57 3.55
C GLY A 167 10.08 4.84 4.12
N THR A 168 10.82 5.58 3.30
CA THR A 168 11.48 6.84 3.70
C THR A 168 10.54 8.04 3.74
N THR A 169 9.30 7.89 3.28
CA THR A 169 8.28 8.94 3.28
C THR A 169 7.40 8.87 4.53
N LYS A 170 6.57 9.89 4.72
CA LYS A 170 5.61 9.91 5.83
C LYS A 170 4.62 8.73 5.69
N PRO A 171 4.34 7.97 6.76
CA PRO A 171 3.34 6.91 6.73
C PRO A 171 1.96 7.41 6.28
N VAL A 172 1.22 6.58 5.56
CA VAL A 172 -0.14 6.88 5.11
C VAL A 172 -1.12 6.51 6.21
N SER A 173 -1.97 7.45 6.63
CA SER A 173 -2.93 7.26 7.71
C SER A 173 -4.32 6.91 7.17
N PHE A 174 -4.99 5.98 7.84
CA PHE A 174 -6.35 5.57 7.58
C PHE A 174 -7.18 5.65 8.86
N ALA A 175 -8.37 6.22 8.77
CA ALA A 175 -9.32 6.28 9.87
C ALA A 175 -10.76 6.22 9.31
N SER A 176 -11.61 5.36 9.89
CA SER A 176 -13.02 5.26 9.56
C SER A 176 -13.81 4.66 10.70
N THR A 177 -15.08 4.98 10.75
CA THR A 177 -16.07 4.29 11.59
C THR A 177 -17.01 3.55 10.67
N ILE A 178 -17.11 2.24 10.86
CA ILE A 178 -17.93 1.35 10.04
C ILE A 178 -19.04 0.80 10.94
N THR A 179 -20.30 0.93 10.52
CA THR A 179 -21.45 0.40 11.23
C THR A 179 -22.26 -0.53 10.31
N THR A 180 -22.88 -1.57 10.88
CA THR A 180 -23.79 -2.40 10.10
C THR A 180 -25.04 -1.59 9.73
N GLN A 181 -25.45 -1.70 8.47
CA GLN A 181 -26.60 -0.97 7.94
C GLN A 181 -27.94 -1.68 8.24
N SER A 182 -27.89 -2.98 8.41
CA SER A 182 -29.11 -3.79 8.67
C SER A 182 -28.76 -4.91 9.65
N PRO A 183 -28.72 -4.61 10.96
CA PRO A 183 -28.37 -5.60 11.97
C PRO A 183 -29.40 -6.71 12.01
N ALA A 184 -29.11 -7.84 11.36
CA ALA A 184 -29.92 -9.03 11.49
C ALA A 184 -29.83 -9.53 12.93
N THR A 185 -30.98 -9.71 13.60
CA THR A 185 -31.08 -10.27 14.94
C THR A 185 -31.40 -11.76 14.87
N GLY A 186 -30.99 -12.53 15.88
CA GLY A 186 -31.24 -13.97 15.94
C GLY A 186 -30.33 -14.85 15.09
N VAL A 187 -29.35 -14.26 14.40
CA VAL A 187 -28.29 -15.00 13.72
C VAL A 187 -27.19 -15.24 14.73
N GLY A 188 -26.91 -16.46 15.12
CA GLY A 188 -25.90 -16.79 16.15
C GLY A 188 -24.57 -16.04 16.02
N THR A 189 -23.80 -16.05 17.07
CA THR A 189 -22.47 -15.41 17.13
C THR A 189 -21.39 -16.23 16.42
N CYS A 190 -20.32 -15.61 16.02
CA CYS A 190 -19.08 -16.25 15.57
C CYS A 190 -18.18 -16.54 16.75
#